data_4f1190312244b98992601120d71ecb58
#
_entry.id   4f1190312244b98992601120d71ecb58
#
_cell.length_a   1.000
_cell.length_b   1.000
_cell.length_c   1.000
_cell.angle_alpha   90.00
_cell.angle_beta   90.00
_cell.angle_gamma   90.00
#
_symmetry.space_group_name_H-M   'P 1'
#
loop_
_entity.id
_entity.type
_entity.pdbx_description
1 polymer ?
#
loop_
_entity_poly.entity_id
_entity_poly.type
_entity_poly.pdbx_seq_one_letter_code
_entity_poly.pdbx_strand_id
1 'polypeptide(L)'
;MLIHTSGTVLLFVIGAAVNVASAESSDSSMGSFVHYESFPSNLVEPRPVDVWLPPGYAGSDERYPVIYMHDGQMVFDKPTSPFTSFWRRAMGWYYGGIFWDVDKTMSRLIREEKIRPAIVVSIWNSPGVKRRNEYMPKKPVTEEVSQLIRAEGSYITRDEITSDNYLKYLVKELKPFIDETYRTKTERENTFIMGSSMGGMISAYAISEYPDVFGGAGCLSTHWPLGGGAVIDWYENNWPQSGKNRVYFDYGTESLDADYEPYQLKMDALMRRKGFVEGDDWMTRRFEGEGHSPRAWRERLYIPLTFLLGKS
;
A
#
# COMPACT_ATOMS: atom_id res chain seq x y z
N MET A 1 -39.04 0.94 -21.38
CA MET A 1 -39.06 1.05 -19.93
C MET A 1 -38.33 -0.18 -19.38
N LEU A 2 -37.02 -0.12 -19.29
CA LEU A 2 -36.17 -1.21 -18.80
C LEU A 2 -35.83 -0.92 -17.33
N ILE A 3 -36.35 -1.76 -16.47
CA ILE A 3 -36.07 -1.72 -15.01
C ILE A 3 -34.72 -2.40 -14.81
N HIS A 4 -33.71 -1.62 -14.42
CA HIS A 4 -32.43 -2.16 -13.92
C HIS A 4 -32.66 -2.61 -12.48
N THR A 5 -32.70 -3.90 -12.26
CA THR A 5 -32.66 -4.48 -10.91
C THR A 5 -31.20 -4.62 -10.50
N SER A 6 -30.78 -3.83 -9.52
CA SER A 6 -29.52 -3.99 -8.82
C SER A 6 -29.53 -5.33 -8.07
N GLY A 7 -28.84 -6.31 -8.58
CA GLY A 7 -28.68 -7.60 -7.91
C GLY A 7 -27.57 -7.53 -6.85
N THR A 8 -27.92 -7.69 -5.58
CA THR A 8 -26.95 -7.91 -4.50
C THR A 8 -26.41 -9.33 -4.63
N VAL A 9 -25.12 -9.47 -4.92
CA VAL A 9 -24.42 -10.78 -4.90
C VAL A 9 -23.91 -11.01 -3.50
N LEU A 10 -24.42 -12.07 -2.85
CA LEU A 10 -23.97 -12.52 -1.53
C LEU A 10 -22.86 -13.55 -1.72
N LEU A 11 -21.62 -13.20 -1.41
CA LEU A 11 -20.49 -14.13 -1.34
C LEU A 11 -20.24 -14.51 0.13
N PHE A 12 -20.13 -15.81 0.40
CA PHE A 12 -19.83 -16.32 1.74
C PHE A 12 -18.32 -16.59 1.84
N VAL A 13 -17.62 -15.86 2.70
CA VAL A 13 -16.25 -16.15 3.11
C VAL A 13 -16.24 -16.39 4.61
N ILE A 14 -15.82 -17.60 5.03
CA ILE A 14 -15.63 -17.98 6.44
C ILE A 14 -16.84 -17.61 7.34
N GLY A 15 -18.05 -17.94 6.90
CA GLY A 15 -19.26 -17.81 7.72
C GLY A 15 -19.81 -16.39 7.93
N ALA A 16 -19.25 -15.37 7.30
CA ALA A 16 -19.76 -14.00 7.33
C ALA A 16 -20.13 -13.53 5.91
N ALA A 17 -21.31 -12.90 5.77
CA ALA A 17 -21.75 -12.30 4.51
C ALA A 17 -20.95 -11.01 4.24
N VAL A 18 -20.28 -10.95 3.10
CA VAL A 18 -19.61 -9.73 2.64
C VAL A 18 -20.62 -8.86 1.89
N ASN A 19 -20.99 -7.72 2.43
CA ASN A 19 -21.86 -6.76 1.75
C ASN A 19 -21.06 -6.03 0.65
N VAL A 20 -21.42 -6.30 -0.60
CA VAL A 20 -20.91 -5.57 -1.77
C VAL A 20 -21.82 -4.37 -2.02
N ALA A 21 -21.37 -3.18 -1.69
CA ALA A 21 -22.08 -1.95 -2.02
C ALA A 21 -21.64 -1.47 -3.42
N SER A 22 -22.36 -1.89 -4.43
CA SER A 22 -22.28 -1.43 -5.84
C SER A 22 -20.96 -1.61 -6.61
N ALA A 23 -21.11 -2.18 -7.82
CA ALA A 23 -20.12 -2.01 -8.88
C ALA A 23 -20.49 -0.71 -9.64
N GLU A 24 -19.74 0.37 -9.45
CA GLU A 24 -19.88 1.57 -10.26
C GLU A 24 -19.13 1.35 -11.59
N SER A 25 -19.87 1.26 -12.70
CA SER A 25 -19.27 1.34 -14.03
C SER A 25 -18.98 2.81 -14.32
N SER A 26 -17.78 3.25 -14.03
CA SER A 26 -17.19 4.44 -14.63
C SER A 26 -16.84 4.18 -16.09
N ASP A 27 -16.53 5.23 -16.85
CA ASP A 27 -15.98 5.15 -18.20
C ASP A 27 -15.03 3.95 -18.34
N SER A 28 -15.31 3.05 -19.28
CA SER A 28 -14.57 1.80 -19.48
C SER A 28 -13.06 2.01 -19.71
N SER A 29 -12.66 3.23 -20.08
CA SER A 29 -11.25 3.64 -20.24
C SER A 29 -10.50 3.87 -18.93
N MET A 30 -11.21 4.01 -17.79
CA MET A 30 -10.64 4.30 -16.47
C MET A 30 -10.68 3.09 -15.52
N GLY A 31 -11.19 1.95 -15.98
CA GLY A 31 -11.41 0.78 -15.12
C GLY A 31 -12.71 0.84 -14.33
N SER A 32 -12.86 -0.04 -13.35
CA SER A 32 -14.07 -0.13 -12.53
C SER A 32 -13.74 -0.40 -11.07
N PHE A 33 -14.67 -0.05 -10.16
CA PHE A 33 -14.49 -0.21 -8.72
C PHE A 33 -15.48 -1.20 -8.14
N VAL A 34 -15.03 -1.96 -7.16
CA VAL A 34 -15.86 -2.72 -6.24
C VAL A 34 -15.54 -2.25 -4.83
N HIS A 35 -16.57 -1.85 -4.07
CA HIS A 35 -16.42 -1.38 -2.69
C HIS A 35 -16.99 -2.40 -1.71
N TYR A 36 -16.16 -2.80 -0.76
CA TYR A 36 -16.56 -3.58 0.41
C TYR A 36 -16.59 -2.64 1.60
N GLU A 37 -17.78 -2.29 2.08
CA GLU A 37 -17.94 -1.30 3.16
C GLU A 37 -17.34 -1.76 4.49
N SER A 38 -17.41 -3.07 4.76
CA SER A 38 -16.90 -3.67 5.98
C SER A 38 -16.39 -5.08 5.68
N PHE A 39 -15.13 -5.20 5.25
CA PHE A 39 -14.50 -6.49 5.03
C PHE A 39 -14.26 -7.16 6.39
N PRO A 40 -14.80 -8.36 6.62
CA PRO A 40 -14.70 -9.04 7.91
C PRO A 40 -13.29 -9.58 8.16
N SER A 41 -12.89 -9.63 9.43
CA SER A 41 -11.64 -10.25 9.85
C SER A 41 -11.75 -10.80 11.27
N ASN A 42 -11.03 -11.88 11.54
CA ASN A 42 -10.83 -12.43 12.88
C ASN A 42 -9.54 -11.91 13.53
N LEU A 43 -8.73 -11.15 12.80
CA LEU A 43 -7.38 -10.72 13.20
C LEU A 43 -7.29 -9.23 13.49
N VAL A 44 -8.13 -8.45 12.80
CA VAL A 44 -8.19 -6.97 12.90
C VAL A 44 -9.65 -6.52 12.89
N GLU A 45 -9.88 -5.25 13.22
CA GLU A 45 -11.22 -4.68 13.08
C GLU A 45 -11.68 -4.69 11.61
N PRO A 46 -12.95 -5.03 11.34
CA PRO A 46 -13.53 -4.92 10.00
C PRO A 46 -13.34 -3.51 9.43
N ARG A 47 -13.04 -3.43 8.14
CA ARG A 47 -12.70 -2.16 7.50
C ARG A 47 -13.12 -2.11 6.04
N PRO A 48 -13.31 -0.92 5.47
CA PRO A 48 -13.54 -0.80 4.04
C PRO A 48 -12.33 -1.28 3.22
N VAL A 49 -12.64 -1.94 2.10
CA VAL A 49 -11.67 -2.35 1.09
C VAL A 49 -12.24 -1.98 -0.27
N ASP A 50 -11.44 -1.33 -1.09
CA ASP A 50 -11.78 -1.03 -2.48
C ASP A 50 -10.92 -1.85 -3.42
N VAL A 51 -11.54 -2.42 -4.44
CA VAL A 51 -10.85 -3.12 -5.51
C VAL A 51 -11.05 -2.35 -6.80
N TRP A 52 -9.97 -1.83 -7.37
CA TRP A 52 -9.97 -1.27 -8.70
C TRP A 52 -9.54 -2.32 -9.71
N LEU A 53 -10.36 -2.51 -10.73
CA LEU A 53 -10.13 -3.43 -11.84
C LEU A 53 -9.68 -2.61 -13.06
N PRO A 54 -8.59 -3.02 -13.75
CA PRO A 54 -8.02 -2.23 -14.83
C PRO A 54 -8.96 -2.16 -16.06
N PRO A 55 -8.77 -1.16 -16.93
CA PRO A 55 -9.46 -1.08 -18.21
C PRO A 55 -9.38 -2.40 -18.97
N GLY A 56 -10.51 -2.84 -19.54
CA GLY A 56 -10.59 -4.10 -20.28
C GLY A 56 -10.81 -5.35 -19.43
N TYR A 57 -10.77 -5.27 -18.09
CA TYR A 57 -10.96 -6.43 -17.23
C TYR A 57 -12.24 -7.20 -17.53
N ALA A 58 -13.39 -6.56 -17.68
CA ALA A 58 -14.68 -7.23 -17.88
C ALA A 58 -14.75 -8.01 -19.20
N GLY A 59 -14.00 -7.61 -20.23
CA GLY A 59 -13.98 -8.22 -21.56
C GLY A 59 -12.81 -9.19 -21.80
N SER A 60 -12.05 -9.56 -20.77
CA SER A 60 -10.86 -10.40 -20.88
C SER A 60 -10.93 -11.57 -19.89
N ASP A 61 -10.38 -12.73 -20.29
CA ASP A 61 -10.16 -13.87 -19.39
C ASP A 61 -8.74 -13.88 -18.78
N GLU A 62 -7.96 -12.84 -19.03
CA GLU A 62 -6.61 -12.73 -18.50
C GLU A 62 -6.59 -12.64 -16.96
N ARG A 63 -5.48 -13.10 -16.39
CA ARG A 63 -5.17 -12.95 -14.95
C ARG A 63 -4.19 -11.82 -14.76
N TYR A 64 -4.34 -11.09 -13.66
CA TYR A 64 -3.67 -9.83 -13.39
C TYR A 64 -2.80 -9.89 -12.14
N PRO A 65 -1.61 -9.26 -12.13
CA PRO A 65 -0.90 -8.94 -10.89
C PRO A 65 -1.79 -8.13 -9.94
N VAL A 66 -1.47 -8.17 -8.65
CA VAL A 66 -2.21 -7.44 -7.61
C VAL A 66 -1.27 -6.53 -6.82
N ILE A 67 -1.67 -5.27 -6.62
CA ILE A 67 -1.02 -4.35 -5.69
C ILE A 67 -1.96 -4.11 -4.50
N TYR A 68 -1.51 -4.43 -3.29
CA TYR A 68 -2.17 -4.10 -2.04
C TYR A 68 -1.66 -2.76 -1.55
N MET A 69 -2.55 -1.77 -1.43
CA MET A 69 -2.18 -0.40 -1.02
C MET A 69 -2.76 -0.05 0.34
N HIS A 70 -1.90 0.47 1.19
CA HIS A 70 -2.26 1.00 2.51
C HIS A 70 -2.92 2.37 2.42
N ASP A 71 -3.57 2.79 3.52
CA ASP A 71 -4.27 4.09 3.61
C ASP A 71 -5.32 4.27 2.50
N GLY A 72 -6.10 3.22 2.29
CA GLY A 72 -6.99 3.04 1.14
C GLY A 72 -7.98 4.16 0.90
N GLN A 73 -8.41 4.87 1.94
CA GLN A 73 -9.30 6.02 1.84
C GLN A 73 -8.72 7.19 1.02
N MET A 74 -7.39 7.20 0.78
CA MET A 74 -6.67 8.23 0.01
C MET A 74 -6.18 7.75 -1.36
N VAL A 75 -6.30 6.45 -1.65
CA VAL A 75 -5.78 5.85 -2.89
C VAL A 75 -6.53 6.37 -4.13
N PHE A 76 -7.86 6.51 -4.01
CA PHE A 76 -8.74 6.93 -5.12
C PHE A 76 -9.62 8.12 -4.74
N ASP A 77 -9.79 9.08 -5.66
CA ASP A 77 -10.80 10.16 -5.53
C ASP A 77 -12.15 9.66 -6.04
N LYS A 78 -12.95 9.10 -5.16
CA LYS A 78 -14.27 8.53 -5.49
C LYS A 78 -15.36 8.98 -4.51
N PRO A 79 -16.66 8.88 -4.90
CA PRO A 79 -17.80 9.34 -4.07
C PRO A 79 -17.87 8.69 -2.69
N THR A 80 -17.43 7.43 -2.56
CA THR A 80 -17.40 6.69 -1.29
C THR A 80 -16.29 7.14 -0.35
N SER A 81 -15.33 7.95 -0.82
CA SER A 81 -14.24 8.44 0.03
C SER A 81 -14.77 9.35 1.15
N PRO A 82 -14.31 9.21 2.42
CA PRO A 82 -14.72 10.04 3.55
C PRO A 82 -14.29 11.50 3.40
N PHE A 83 -13.46 11.81 2.39
CA PHE A 83 -12.90 13.14 2.13
C PHE A 83 -13.67 13.93 1.07
N THR A 84 -14.85 13.45 0.62
CA THR A 84 -15.64 14.10 -0.44
C THR A 84 -16.44 15.30 0.04
N SER A 85 -16.55 15.58 1.34
CA SER A 85 -17.24 16.78 1.84
C SER A 85 -16.57 18.05 1.31
N PHE A 86 -17.39 19.07 0.99
CA PHE A 86 -16.92 20.36 0.44
C PHE A 86 -15.73 20.96 1.23
N TRP A 87 -15.83 20.97 2.56
CA TRP A 87 -14.77 21.53 3.42
C TRP A 87 -13.48 20.72 3.37
N ARG A 88 -13.57 19.39 3.28
CA ARG A 88 -12.39 18.53 3.16
C ARG A 88 -11.76 18.62 1.79
N ARG A 89 -12.56 18.78 0.72
CA ARG A 89 -12.04 19.08 -0.63
C ARG A 89 -11.37 20.45 -0.69
N ALA A 90 -11.94 21.47 -0.04
CA ALA A 90 -11.33 22.80 0.04
C ALA A 90 -10.00 22.76 0.80
N MET A 91 -9.95 22.06 1.92
CA MET A 91 -8.69 21.82 2.65
C MET A 91 -7.67 21.02 1.80
N GLY A 92 -8.13 19.99 1.13
CA GLY A 92 -7.28 19.20 0.23
C GLY A 92 -6.75 20.05 -0.92
N TRP A 93 -7.55 20.96 -1.47
CA TRP A 93 -7.11 21.91 -2.50
C TRP A 93 -6.02 22.86 -1.97
N TYR A 94 -6.17 23.37 -0.75
CA TYR A 94 -5.17 24.20 -0.10
C TYR A 94 -3.81 23.49 0.07
N TYR A 95 -3.83 22.18 0.37
CA TYR A 95 -2.63 21.34 0.52
C TYR A 95 -2.22 20.62 -0.78
N GLY A 96 -2.76 20.99 -1.93
CA GLY A 96 -2.42 20.39 -3.22
C GLY A 96 -3.08 19.03 -3.51
N GLY A 97 -4.11 18.67 -2.75
CA GLY A 97 -4.85 17.41 -2.86
C GLY A 97 -4.51 16.39 -1.78
N ILE A 98 -5.48 15.50 -1.53
CA ILE A 98 -5.39 14.44 -0.50
C ILE A 98 -5.41 13.04 -1.10
N PHE A 99 -5.64 12.92 -2.41
CA PHE A 99 -5.72 11.65 -3.11
C PHE A 99 -4.47 11.38 -3.94
N TRP A 100 -4.14 10.10 -4.05
CA TRP A 100 -3.03 9.64 -4.88
C TRP A 100 -3.40 9.50 -6.36
N ASP A 101 -4.71 9.44 -6.68
CA ASP A 101 -5.21 9.25 -8.05
C ASP A 101 -4.57 8.03 -8.74
N VAL A 102 -4.49 6.91 -8.02
CA VAL A 102 -3.81 5.69 -8.49
C VAL A 102 -4.48 5.14 -9.73
N ASP A 103 -5.82 5.13 -9.77
CA ASP A 103 -6.62 4.71 -10.93
C ASP A 103 -6.28 5.51 -12.19
N LYS A 104 -6.12 6.84 -12.07
CA LYS A 104 -5.77 7.72 -13.18
C LYS A 104 -4.36 7.45 -13.69
N THR A 105 -3.40 7.30 -12.75
CA THR A 105 -2.00 7.01 -13.10
C THR A 105 -1.87 5.61 -13.71
N MET A 106 -2.50 4.59 -13.13
CA MET A 106 -2.53 3.23 -13.68
C MET A 106 -3.13 3.20 -15.08
N SER A 107 -4.33 3.79 -15.27
CA SER A 107 -5.01 3.83 -16.59
C SER A 107 -4.15 4.51 -17.66
N ARG A 108 -3.46 5.61 -17.30
CA ARG A 108 -2.54 6.29 -18.19
C ARG A 108 -1.34 5.40 -18.57
N LEU A 109 -0.67 4.80 -17.58
CA LEU A 109 0.51 3.97 -17.82
C LEU A 109 0.17 2.68 -18.61
N ILE A 110 -1.01 2.10 -18.39
CA ILE A 110 -1.52 0.95 -19.17
C ILE A 110 -1.74 1.36 -20.62
N ARG A 111 -2.41 2.48 -20.87
CA ARG A 111 -2.66 3.02 -22.22
C ARG A 111 -1.37 3.37 -22.96
N GLU A 112 -0.36 3.86 -22.23
CA GLU A 112 0.98 4.15 -22.75
C GLU A 112 1.85 2.90 -22.89
N GLU A 113 1.31 1.72 -22.59
CA GLU A 113 2.00 0.42 -22.60
C GLU A 113 3.26 0.34 -21.73
N LYS A 114 3.41 1.23 -20.74
CA LYS A 114 4.57 1.30 -19.83
C LYS A 114 4.54 0.24 -18.75
N ILE A 115 3.34 -0.21 -18.36
CA ILE A 115 3.14 -1.23 -17.32
C ILE A 115 2.19 -2.33 -17.80
N ARG A 116 2.29 -3.49 -17.16
CA ARG A 116 1.27 -4.55 -17.25
C ARG A 116 0.01 -4.08 -16.52
N PRO A 117 -1.21 -4.33 -17.05
CA PRO A 117 -2.43 -4.12 -16.27
C PRO A 117 -2.38 -4.90 -14.95
N ALA A 118 -2.82 -4.30 -13.86
CA ALA A 118 -2.87 -4.93 -12.54
C ALA A 118 -4.13 -4.50 -11.78
N ILE A 119 -4.60 -5.35 -10.88
CA ILE A 119 -5.66 -5.05 -9.91
C ILE A 119 -5.03 -4.25 -8.76
N VAL A 120 -5.74 -3.23 -8.25
CA VAL A 120 -5.32 -2.51 -7.04
C VAL A 120 -6.33 -2.77 -5.94
N VAL A 121 -5.85 -3.31 -4.82
CA VAL A 121 -6.63 -3.56 -3.60
C VAL A 121 -6.25 -2.51 -2.57
N SER A 122 -7.14 -1.59 -2.31
CA SER A 122 -6.95 -0.44 -1.44
C SER A 122 -7.54 -0.73 -0.06
N ILE A 123 -6.71 -0.85 0.96
CA ILE A 123 -7.10 -1.23 2.32
C ILE A 123 -7.17 0.03 3.18
N TRP A 124 -8.37 0.38 3.67
CA TRP A 124 -8.53 1.52 4.54
C TRP A 124 -7.85 1.27 5.89
N ASN A 125 -7.17 2.27 6.41
CA ASN A 125 -6.58 2.17 7.73
C ASN A 125 -7.63 2.34 8.83
N SER A 126 -7.35 1.83 10.01
CA SER A 126 -8.09 2.16 11.22
C SER A 126 -7.79 3.59 11.66
N PRO A 127 -8.77 4.35 12.20
CA PRO A 127 -8.56 5.75 12.54
C PRO A 127 -7.62 5.95 13.75
N GLY A 128 -6.96 7.11 13.77
CA GLY A 128 -6.19 7.58 14.93
C GLY A 128 -4.96 6.72 15.24
N VAL A 129 -4.78 6.40 16.52
CA VAL A 129 -3.63 5.64 17.03
C VAL A 129 -3.58 4.20 16.48
N LYS A 130 -4.74 3.62 16.15
CA LYS A 130 -4.83 2.26 15.62
C LYS A 130 -4.05 2.08 14.32
N ARG A 131 -4.08 3.07 13.40
CA ARG A 131 -3.24 3.06 12.20
C ARG A 131 -1.76 2.89 12.55
N ARG A 132 -1.26 3.63 13.55
CA ARG A 132 0.14 3.52 13.98
C ARG A 132 0.43 2.13 14.55
N ASN A 133 -0.46 1.59 15.36
CA ASN A 133 -0.31 0.27 15.98
C ASN A 133 -0.28 -0.85 14.91
N GLU A 134 -1.07 -0.73 13.85
CA GLU A 134 -1.09 -1.68 12.75
C GLU A 134 0.10 -1.54 11.79
N TYR A 135 0.68 -0.34 11.66
CA TYR A 135 1.73 -0.07 10.67
C TYR A 135 3.14 -0.02 11.27
N MET A 136 3.28 0.04 12.59
CA MET A 136 4.58 -0.06 13.25
C MET A 136 5.05 -1.51 13.28
N PRO A 137 6.21 -1.85 12.70
CA PRO A 137 6.78 -3.20 12.80
C PRO A 137 6.98 -3.63 14.24
N LYS A 138 6.35 -4.72 14.67
CA LYS A 138 6.36 -5.16 16.09
C LYS A 138 7.67 -5.76 16.53
N LYS A 139 8.26 -6.62 15.72
CA LYS A 139 9.45 -7.39 16.12
C LYS A 139 10.68 -6.53 16.41
N PRO A 140 10.95 -5.43 15.66
CA PRO A 140 12.05 -4.51 15.97
C PRO A 140 11.88 -3.74 17.29
N VAL A 141 10.66 -3.60 17.79
CA VAL A 141 10.39 -2.75 18.96
C VAL A 141 10.71 -3.51 20.24
N THR A 142 11.93 -3.29 20.76
CA THR A 142 12.36 -3.69 22.10
C THR A 142 11.90 -2.65 23.15
N GLU A 143 12.18 -2.87 24.43
CA GLU A 143 11.89 -1.87 25.46
C GLU A 143 12.73 -0.59 25.26
N GLU A 144 14.00 -0.71 24.85
CA GLU A 144 14.85 0.42 24.53
C GLU A 144 14.30 1.23 23.35
N VAL A 145 13.86 0.56 22.30
CA VAL A 145 13.21 1.20 21.12
C VAL A 145 11.90 1.87 21.54
N SER A 146 11.11 1.24 22.41
CA SER A 146 9.89 1.85 22.96
C SER A 146 10.18 3.14 23.74
N GLN A 147 11.31 3.19 24.47
CA GLN A 147 11.73 4.41 25.16
C GLN A 147 12.14 5.53 24.19
N LEU A 148 12.83 5.20 23.09
CA LEU A 148 13.17 6.16 22.03
C LEU A 148 11.89 6.72 21.37
N ILE A 149 10.95 5.85 21.01
CA ILE A 149 9.66 6.26 20.43
C ILE A 149 8.88 7.19 21.36
N ARG A 150 8.89 6.92 22.67
CA ARG A 150 8.27 7.82 23.68
C ARG A 150 8.99 9.15 23.79
N ALA A 151 10.32 9.16 23.73
CA ALA A 151 11.11 10.39 23.77
C ALA A 151 10.84 11.29 22.55
N GLU A 152 10.48 10.72 21.41
CA GLU A 152 10.04 11.42 20.19
C GLU A 152 8.57 11.91 20.28
N GLY A 153 7.91 11.76 21.45
CA GLY A 153 6.53 12.20 21.68
C GLY A 153 5.46 11.23 21.15
N SER A 154 5.82 10.03 20.76
CA SER A 154 4.87 8.99 20.36
C SER A 154 4.64 8.00 21.50
N TYR A 155 3.36 7.77 21.83
CA TYR A 155 2.95 6.88 22.94
C TYR A 155 2.59 5.47 22.43
N ILE A 156 3.42 4.88 21.57
CA ILE A 156 3.24 3.50 21.13
C ILE A 156 4.05 2.59 22.03
N THR A 157 3.39 1.63 22.68
CA THR A 157 4.06 0.55 23.41
C THR A 157 4.08 -0.72 22.56
N ARG A 158 5.05 -1.60 22.82
CA ARG A 158 5.18 -2.86 22.07
C ARG A 158 3.91 -3.72 22.15
N ASP A 159 3.21 -3.71 23.27
CA ASP A 159 2.01 -4.52 23.48
C ASP A 159 0.81 -4.00 22.66
N GLU A 160 0.76 -2.70 22.39
CA GLU A 160 -0.26 -2.08 21.55
C GLU A 160 -0.03 -2.29 20.06
N ILE A 161 1.20 -2.67 19.64
CA ILE A 161 1.53 -2.89 18.23
C ILE A 161 0.87 -4.18 17.75
N THR A 162 0.09 -4.07 16.67
CA THR A 162 -0.70 -5.15 16.09
C THR A 162 -0.33 -5.45 14.62
N SER A 163 0.83 -4.97 14.16
CA SER A 163 1.29 -5.12 12.78
C SER A 163 1.38 -6.58 12.31
N ASP A 164 1.76 -7.51 13.21
CA ASP A 164 1.81 -8.94 12.88
C ASP A 164 0.40 -9.49 12.56
N ASN A 165 -0.63 -9.05 13.30
CA ASN A 165 -2.02 -9.41 13.02
C ASN A 165 -2.51 -8.75 11.73
N TYR A 166 -2.12 -7.50 11.48
CA TYR A 166 -2.46 -6.79 10.26
C TYR A 166 -1.87 -7.48 9.01
N LEU A 167 -0.59 -7.82 9.02
CA LEU A 167 0.01 -8.58 7.91
C LEU A 167 -0.58 -9.97 7.77
N LYS A 168 -0.91 -10.63 8.90
CA LYS A 168 -1.58 -11.93 8.89
C LYS A 168 -2.98 -11.84 8.28
N TYR A 169 -3.73 -10.78 8.56
CA TYR A 169 -5.00 -10.48 7.92
C TYR A 169 -4.83 -10.36 6.39
N LEU A 170 -3.84 -9.58 5.93
CA LEU A 170 -3.59 -9.43 4.49
C LEU A 170 -3.29 -10.78 3.83
N VAL A 171 -2.43 -11.60 4.44
CA VAL A 171 -1.92 -12.85 3.84
C VAL A 171 -2.90 -14.01 3.98
N LYS A 172 -3.66 -14.10 5.09
CA LYS A 172 -4.47 -15.28 5.42
C LYS A 172 -5.97 -15.09 5.21
N GLU A 173 -6.45 -13.85 5.12
CA GLU A 173 -7.87 -13.56 4.94
C GLU A 173 -8.11 -12.77 3.65
N LEU A 174 -7.51 -11.58 3.51
CA LEU A 174 -7.80 -10.70 2.37
C LEU A 174 -7.25 -11.27 1.04
N LYS A 175 -5.96 -11.64 0.98
CA LYS A 175 -5.37 -12.16 -0.27
C LYS A 175 -6.07 -13.42 -0.79
N PRO A 176 -6.36 -14.45 0.02
CA PRO A 176 -7.12 -15.61 -0.45
C PRO A 176 -8.49 -15.23 -1.02
N PHE A 177 -9.22 -14.33 -0.36
CA PHE A 177 -10.49 -13.82 -0.87
C PHE A 177 -10.35 -13.12 -2.23
N ILE A 178 -9.35 -12.25 -2.38
CA ILE A 178 -9.08 -11.54 -3.65
C ILE A 178 -8.73 -12.55 -4.76
N ASP A 179 -7.90 -13.54 -4.46
CA ASP A 179 -7.49 -14.57 -5.42
C ASP A 179 -8.64 -15.50 -5.86
N GLU A 180 -9.59 -15.76 -4.97
CA GLU A 180 -10.78 -16.55 -5.26
C GLU A 180 -11.84 -15.75 -6.04
N THR A 181 -11.96 -14.45 -5.74
CA THR A 181 -13.03 -13.59 -6.28
C THR A 181 -12.67 -13.00 -7.64
N TYR A 182 -11.39 -12.69 -7.85
CA TYR A 182 -10.91 -11.98 -9.03
C TYR A 182 -9.91 -12.82 -9.83
N ARG A 183 -9.74 -12.48 -11.11
CA ARG A 183 -8.75 -13.12 -11.98
C ARG A 183 -7.34 -12.62 -11.67
N THR A 184 -6.76 -13.13 -10.61
CA THR A 184 -5.42 -12.77 -10.15
C THR A 184 -4.36 -13.76 -10.64
N LYS A 185 -3.14 -13.27 -10.81
CA LYS A 185 -1.92 -14.08 -10.82
C LYS A 185 -1.49 -14.22 -9.37
N THR A 186 -1.62 -15.42 -8.81
CA THR A 186 -1.49 -15.65 -7.36
C THR A 186 -0.05 -15.78 -6.88
N GLU A 187 0.87 -15.95 -7.81
CA GLU A 187 2.30 -16.16 -7.56
C GLU A 187 2.93 -14.91 -6.95
N ARG A 188 3.95 -15.13 -6.16
CA ARG A 188 4.70 -14.09 -5.44
C ARG A 188 5.13 -12.92 -6.34
N GLU A 189 5.74 -13.21 -7.50
CA GLU A 189 6.25 -12.21 -8.47
C GLU A 189 5.15 -11.35 -9.10
N ASN A 190 3.90 -11.66 -8.83
CA ASN A 190 2.72 -10.90 -9.27
C ASN A 190 1.94 -10.29 -8.09
N THR A 191 2.46 -10.37 -6.87
CA THR A 191 1.83 -9.85 -5.65
C THR A 191 2.71 -8.75 -5.06
N PHE A 192 2.17 -7.52 -5.00
CA PHE A 192 2.91 -6.34 -4.55
C PHE A 192 2.20 -5.65 -3.40
N ILE A 193 2.96 -4.91 -2.58
CA ILE A 193 2.44 -4.12 -1.46
C ILE A 193 3.02 -2.71 -1.52
N MET A 194 2.22 -1.68 -1.21
CA MET A 194 2.66 -0.29 -1.35
C MET A 194 2.02 0.62 -0.31
N GLY A 195 2.78 1.63 0.13
CA GLY A 195 2.28 2.71 0.96
C GLY A 195 3.30 3.80 1.20
N SER A 196 2.89 4.86 1.89
CA SER A 196 3.77 5.96 2.26
C SER A 196 3.92 6.11 3.76
N SER A 197 5.00 6.76 4.19
CA SER A 197 5.22 7.04 5.61
C SER A 197 5.25 5.74 6.44
N MET A 198 4.39 5.63 7.44
CA MET A 198 4.16 4.36 8.17
C MET A 198 3.65 3.24 7.24
N GLY A 199 2.90 3.58 6.16
CA GLY A 199 2.49 2.61 5.13
C GLY A 199 3.68 2.05 4.35
N GLY A 200 4.75 2.84 4.15
CA GLY A 200 6.03 2.37 3.63
C GLY A 200 6.73 1.41 4.61
N MET A 201 6.71 1.73 5.92
CA MET A 201 7.30 0.87 6.95
C MET A 201 6.64 -0.52 7.00
N ILE A 202 5.30 -0.58 7.00
CA ILE A 202 4.60 -1.86 7.03
C ILE A 202 4.75 -2.62 5.71
N SER A 203 4.92 -1.93 4.56
CA SER A 203 5.22 -2.56 3.27
C SER A 203 6.62 -3.21 3.29
N ALA A 204 7.62 -2.52 3.82
CA ALA A 204 8.95 -3.08 4.00
C ALA A 204 8.94 -4.27 4.99
N TYR A 205 8.18 -4.15 6.09
CA TYR A 205 8.03 -5.23 7.06
C TYR A 205 7.33 -6.46 6.45
N ALA A 206 6.38 -6.25 5.54
CA ALA A 206 5.73 -7.34 4.81
C ALA A 206 6.72 -8.12 3.94
N ILE A 207 7.68 -7.45 3.27
CA ILE A 207 8.76 -8.13 2.53
C ILE A 207 9.63 -8.99 3.45
N SER A 208 9.94 -8.48 4.65
CA SER A 208 10.73 -9.22 5.62
C SER A 208 9.99 -10.43 6.23
N GLU A 209 8.70 -10.27 6.56
CA GLU A 209 7.91 -11.30 7.23
C GLU A 209 7.31 -12.33 6.27
N TYR A 210 7.01 -11.93 5.03
CA TYR A 210 6.34 -12.73 4.02
C TYR A 210 7.04 -12.64 2.65
N PRO A 211 8.37 -12.92 2.57
CA PRO A 211 9.14 -12.79 1.32
C PRO A 211 8.68 -13.75 0.22
N ASP A 212 7.99 -14.83 0.57
CA ASP A 212 7.43 -15.79 -0.36
C ASP A 212 5.98 -15.48 -0.79
N VAL A 213 5.37 -14.41 -0.23
CA VAL A 213 4.05 -13.93 -0.62
C VAL A 213 4.14 -12.67 -1.48
N PHE A 214 4.95 -11.70 -1.06
CA PHE A 214 5.10 -10.43 -1.76
C PHE A 214 6.37 -10.44 -2.61
N GLY A 215 6.21 -10.36 -3.93
CA GLY A 215 7.32 -10.27 -4.89
C GLY A 215 7.92 -8.87 -4.99
N GLY A 216 7.26 -7.86 -4.43
CA GLY A 216 7.84 -6.53 -4.35
C GLY A 216 7.05 -5.54 -3.49
N ALA A 217 7.73 -4.45 -3.13
CA ALA A 217 7.15 -3.36 -2.35
C ALA A 217 7.48 -1.98 -2.91
N GLY A 218 6.51 -1.06 -2.79
CA GLY A 218 6.70 0.38 -2.98
C GLY A 218 6.62 1.11 -1.63
N CYS A 219 7.75 1.61 -1.15
CA CYS A 219 7.90 2.23 0.16
C CYS A 219 8.21 3.73 -0.01
N LEU A 220 7.17 4.57 -0.09
CA LEU A 220 7.31 5.99 -0.39
C LEU A 220 7.47 6.80 0.91
N SER A 221 8.41 7.74 0.94
CA SER A 221 8.69 8.57 2.11
C SER A 221 8.63 7.76 3.42
N THR A 222 9.32 6.63 3.47
CA THR A 222 9.21 5.68 4.57
C THR A 222 9.66 6.29 5.89
N HIS A 223 8.82 6.19 6.92
CA HIS A 223 9.07 6.86 8.21
C HIS A 223 10.14 6.17 9.06
N TRP A 224 11.35 5.99 8.49
CA TRP A 224 12.49 5.33 9.12
C TRP A 224 12.99 5.98 10.42
N PRO A 225 12.90 7.33 10.62
CA PRO A 225 13.40 7.96 11.85
C PRO A 225 12.74 7.45 13.11
N LEU A 226 11.49 6.98 13.06
CA LEU A 226 10.75 6.55 14.23
C LEU A 226 11.52 5.46 15.01
N GLY A 227 11.80 5.74 16.28
CA GLY A 227 12.61 4.88 17.15
C GLY A 227 14.09 4.84 16.76
N GLY A 228 14.62 5.96 16.21
CA GLY A 228 16.04 6.12 15.86
C GLY A 228 16.51 5.21 14.72
N GLY A 229 15.59 4.70 13.88
CA GLY A 229 15.93 3.82 12.78
C GLY A 229 16.15 2.34 13.18
N ALA A 230 15.73 1.95 14.37
CA ALA A 230 15.88 0.58 14.89
C ALA A 230 15.26 -0.50 14.01
N VAL A 231 14.24 -0.15 13.22
CA VAL A 231 13.64 -1.06 12.23
C VAL A 231 14.66 -1.47 11.18
N ILE A 232 15.50 -0.54 10.72
CA ILE A 232 16.56 -0.83 9.74
C ILE A 232 17.64 -1.72 10.37
N ASP A 233 18.00 -1.48 11.64
CA ASP A 233 18.96 -2.33 12.36
C ASP A 233 18.47 -3.77 12.48
N TRP A 234 17.18 -3.94 12.74
CA TRP A 234 16.57 -5.26 12.82
C TRP A 234 16.63 -5.99 11.46
N TYR A 235 16.50 -5.28 10.33
CA TYR A 235 16.58 -5.84 8.99
C TYR A 235 17.98 -6.40 8.65
N GLU A 236 19.04 -6.03 9.35
CA GLU A 236 20.37 -6.64 9.13
C GLU A 236 20.33 -8.18 9.17
N ASN A 237 19.53 -8.74 10.06
CA ASN A 237 19.37 -10.18 10.20
C ASN A 237 18.08 -10.74 9.61
N ASN A 238 17.12 -9.89 9.25
CA ASN A 238 15.78 -10.32 8.91
C ASN A 238 15.34 -9.94 7.48
N TRP A 239 16.09 -9.11 6.78
CA TRP A 239 15.80 -8.78 5.39
C TRP A 239 16.17 -9.95 4.46
N PRO A 240 15.34 -10.30 3.45
CA PRO A 240 15.67 -11.37 2.51
C PRO A 240 16.93 -11.07 1.68
N GLN A 241 17.56 -12.10 1.15
CA GLN A 241 18.60 -11.95 0.14
C GLN A 241 17.99 -11.53 -1.21
N SER A 242 18.80 -10.90 -2.07
CA SER A 242 18.40 -10.51 -3.43
C SER A 242 17.93 -11.69 -4.29
N GLY A 243 17.31 -11.38 -5.44
CA GLY A 243 16.86 -12.36 -6.43
C GLY A 243 15.43 -12.86 -6.25
N LYS A 244 14.74 -12.45 -5.18
CA LYS A 244 13.35 -12.86 -4.95
C LYS A 244 12.34 -11.70 -4.95
N ASN A 245 12.74 -10.52 -4.50
CA ASN A 245 11.85 -9.40 -4.27
C ASN A 245 12.38 -8.14 -4.96
N ARG A 246 11.48 -7.30 -5.45
CA ARG A 246 11.80 -5.97 -6.00
C ARG A 246 11.32 -4.90 -5.05
N VAL A 247 12.19 -3.97 -4.66
CA VAL A 247 11.82 -2.97 -3.65
C VAL A 247 12.17 -1.56 -4.11
N TYR A 248 11.15 -0.70 -4.11
CA TYR A 248 11.30 0.71 -4.39
C TYR A 248 11.22 1.53 -3.11
N PHE A 249 12.16 2.45 -2.95
CA PHE A 249 12.17 3.47 -1.90
C PHE A 249 12.22 4.87 -2.51
N ASP A 250 11.64 5.84 -1.81
CA ASP A 250 11.87 7.25 -2.11
C ASP A 250 11.72 8.13 -0.87
N TYR A 251 12.17 9.37 -0.99
CA TYR A 251 11.99 10.43 -0.01
C TYR A 251 12.13 11.80 -0.66
N GLY A 252 11.49 12.81 -0.06
CA GLY A 252 11.67 14.21 -0.37
C GLY A 252 12.78 14.85 0.47
N THR A 253 12.95 16.17 0.36
CA THR A 253 13.95 16.92 1.14
C THR A 253 13.33 18.01 1.99
N GLU A 254 12.00 18.14 1.99
CA GLU A 254 11.27 19.17 2.70
C GLU A 254 10.29 18.58 3.72
N SER A 255 9.86 19.41 4.65
CA SER A 255 8.91 19.06 5.71
C SER A 255 9.40 17.85 6.53
N LEU A 256 8.54 16.84 6.77
CA LEU A 256 8.90 15.65 7.53
C LEU A 256 9.99 14.80 6.83
N ASP A 257 10.08 14.86 5.50
CA ASP A 257 11.09 14.11 4.73
C ASP A 257 12.50 14.71 4.86
N ALA A 258 12.66 15.95 5.35
CA ALA A 258 13.96 16.61 5.48
C ALA A 258 14.99 15.81 6.29
N ASP A 259 14.52 15.01 7.25
CA ASP A 259 15.37 14.21 8.12
C ASP A 259 15.51 12.74 7.67
N TYR A 260 14.96 12.35 6.49
CA TYR A 260 14.90 10.94 6.08
C TYR A 260 16.18 10.43 5.44
N GLU A 261 16.96 11.30 4.81
CA GLU A 261 18.12 10.91 4.01
C GLU A 261 19.12 10.01 4.77
N PRO A 262 19.57 10.32 6.00
CA PRO A 262 20.54 9.46 6.69
C PRO A 262 20.03 8.03 6.92
N TYR A 263 18.74 7.89 7.20
CA TYR A 263 18.10 6.60 7.42
C TYR A 263 17.91 5.83 6.11
N GLN A 264 17.51 6.52 5.03
CA GLN A 264 17.40 5.88 3.72
C GLN A 264 18.77 5.41 3.22
N LEU A 265 19.82 6.20 3.38
CA LEU A 265 21.18 5.78 3.02
C LEU A 265 21.64 4.55 3.82
N LYS A 266 21.22 4.42 5.09
CA LYS A 266 21.46 3.22 5.91
C LYS A 266 20.73 2.00 5.35
N MET A 267 19.46 2.18 4.93
CA MET A 267 18.69 1.11 4.26
C MET A 267 19.33 0.73 2.92
N ASP A 268 19.76 1.71 2.12
CA ASP A 268 20.45 1.48 0.84
C ASP A 268 21.74 0.69 1.01
N ALA A 269 22.50 0.99 2.06
CA ALA A 269 23.71 0.22 2.39
C ALA A 269 23.36 -1.23 2.77
N LEU A 270 22.26 -1.45 3.48
CA LEU A 270 21.74 -2.79 3.79
C LEU A 270 21.35 -3.52 2.49
N MET A 271 20.62 -2.89 1.58
CA MET A 271 20.23 -3.49 0.30
C MET A 271 21.46 -4.00 -0.46
N ARG A 272 22.53 -3.18 -0.56
CA ARG A 272 23.79 -3.58 -1.20
C ARG A 272 24.42 -4.78 -0.49
N ARG A 273 24.48 -4.81 0.86
CA ARG A 273 25.02 -5.95 1.63
C ARG A 273 24.21 -7.22 1.43
N LYS A 274 22.90 -7.11 1.22
CA LYS A 274 22.02 -8.25 0.92
C LYS A 274 22.09 -8.71 -0.54
N GLY A 275 22.92 -8.06 -1.36
CA GLY A 275 23.17 -8.44 -2.75
C GLY A 275 22.17 -7.85 -3.75
N PHE A 276 21.30 -6.93 -3.35
CA PHE A 276 20.40 -6.23 -4.28
C PHE A 276 21.18 -5.31 -5.21
N VAL A 277 20.75 -5.24 -6.47
CA VAL A 277 21.36 -4.44 -7.53
C VAL A 277 20.47 -3.24 -7.83
N GLU A 278 21.02 -2.03 -7.64
CA GLU A 278 20.29 -0.79 -7.87
C GLU A 278 19.89 -0.64 -9.34
N GLY A 279 18.62 -0.36 -9.59
CA GLY A 279 18.05 -0.27 -10.93
C GLY A 279 17.46 -1.58 -11.46
N ASP A 280 17.78 -2.74 -10.85
CA ASP A 280 17.27 -4.05 -11.24
C ASP A 280 16.21 -4.55 -10.24
N ASP A 281 16.62 -5.00 -9.06
CA ASP A 281 15.73 -5.53 -8.04
C ASP A 281 15.48 -4.56 -6.85
N TRP A 282 16.21 -3.44 -6.83
CA TRP A 282 16.05 -2.36 -5.87
C TRP A 282 16.24 -0.98 -6.52
N MET A 283 15.49 0.01 -6.07
CA MET A 283 15.62 1.41 -6.51
C MET A 283 15.35 2.35 -5.35
N THR A 284 16.22 3.35 -5.14
CA THR A 284 15.95 4.50 -4.27
C THR A 284 15.94 5.80 -5.09
N ARG A 285 14.99 6.71 -4.81
CA ARG A 285 14.89 8.04 -5.44
C ARG A 285 14.78 9.15 -4.40
N ARG A 286 15.62 10.16 -4.55
CA ARG A 286 15.57 11.40 -3.78
C ARG A 286 14.90 12.49 -4.62
N PHE A 287 13.97 13.23 -4.03
CA PHE A 287 13.20 14.29 -4.70
C PHE A 287 13.47 15.63 -4.01
N GLU A 288 14.32 16.43 -4.65
CA GLU A 288 14.70 17.75 -4.16
C GLU A 288 13.50 18.69 -4.15
N GLY A 289 13.30 19.43 -3.04
CA GLY A 289 12.21 20.38 -2.86
C GLY A 289 10.83 19.76 -2.64
N GLU A 290 10.71 18.42 -2.64
CA GLU A 290 9.45 17.74 -2.38
C GLU A 290 9.31 17.40 -0.89
N GLY A 291 8.07 17.47 -0.38
CA GLY A 291 7.75 17.21 1.01
C GLY A 291 6.90 15.98 1.23
N HIS A 292 6.59 15.71 2.51
CA HIS A 292 5.80 14.59 2.97
C HIS A 292 4.31 14.81 2.74
N SER A 293 3.82 14.60 1.52
CA SER A 293 2.43 14.88 1.19
C SER A 293 1.85 13.95 0.11
N PRO A 294 0.52 13.71 0.14
CA PRO A 294 -0.17 12.95 -0.91
C PRO A 294 0.04 13.53 -2.31
N ARG A 295 0.15 14.87 -2.44
CA ARG A 295 0.47 15.53 -3.71
C ARG A 295 1.83 15.08 -4.24
N ALA A 296 2.88 15.17 -3.41
CA ALA A 296 4.22 14.78 -3.81
C ALA A 296 4.27 13.29 -4.21
N TRP A 297 3.60 12.41 -3.46
CA TRP A 297 3.52 10.99 -3.78
C TRP A 297 2.76 10.73 -5.09
N ARG A 298 1.65 11.40 -5.33
CA ARG A 298 0.89 11.31 -6.58
C ARG A 298 1.72 11.70 -7.80
N GLU A 299 2.44 12.81 -7.72
CA GLU A 299 3.24 13.34 -8.84
C GLU A 299 4.35 12.37 -9.27
N ARG A 300 4.91 11.58 -8.34
CA ARG A 300 5.98 10.62 -8.60
C ARG A 300 5.54 9.15 -8.63
N LEU A 301 4.25 8.87 -8.42
CA LEU A 301 3.67 7.52 -8.34
C LEU A 301 3.97 6.64 -9.57
N TYR A 302 4.11 7.25 -10.76
CA TYR A 302 4.45 6.53 -11.98
C TYR A 302 5.79 5.78 -11.88
N ILE A 303 6.72 6.21 -11.05
CA ILE A 303 8.04 5.59 -10.92
C ILE A 303 7.94 4.22 -10.24
N PRO A 304 7.43 4.10 -8.98
CA PRO A 304 7.27 2.79 -8.35
C PRO A 304 6.35 1.85 -9.13
N LEU A 305 5.28 2.37 -9.76
CA LEU A 305 4.41 1.55 -10.58
C LEU A 305 5.14 0.99 -11.81
N THR A 306 5.95 1.81 -12.49
CA THR A 306 6.77 1.33 -13.61
C THR A 306 7.85 0.37 -13.14
N PHE A 307 8.47 0.61 -11.99
CA PHE A 307 9.48 -0.28 -11.44
C PHE A 307 8.89 -1.66 -11.10
N LEU A 308 7.71 -1.73 -10.48
CA LEU A 308 7.10 -2.98 -10.06
C LEU A 308 6.37 -3.73 -11.18
N LEU A 309 5.70 -3.00 -12.08
CA LEU A 309 4.81 -3.55 -13.11
C LEU A 309 5.33 -3.40 -14.54
N GLY A 310 6.50 -2.79 -14.73
CA GLY A 310 7.05 -2.55 -16.07
C GLY A 310 7.10 -3.82 -16.91
N LYS A 311 6.88 -3.67 -18.22
CA LYS A 311 7.11 -4.74 -19.17
C LYS A 311 8.63 -4.93 -19.31
N SER A 312 9.11 -6.12 -19.01
CA SER A 312 10.50 -6.55 -19.30
C SER A 312 10.71 -6.68 -20.80
#